data_b1c605d99c6a44c71bb5dad74be28ae4
#
_entry.id   b1c605d99c6a44c71bb5dad74be28ae4
#
_cell.length_a   1.000
_cell.length_b   1.000
_cell.length_c   1.000
_cell.angle_alpha   90.00
_cell.angle_beta   90.00
_cell.angle_gamma   90.00
#
_symmetry.space_group_name_H-M   'P 1'
#
loop_
_entity.id
_entity.type
_entity.pdbx_description
1 polymer ?
#
loop_
_entity_poly.entity_id
_entity_poly.type
_entity_poly.pdbx_seq_one_letter_code
_entity_poly.pdbx_strand_id
1 'polypeptide(L)'
;MNKTSRVSIFLVLCLISLATVLAERPDTKPEEEILPIGLTEEEKTRLHEIGMRHRATQPPTGAVRNPAEWEPSEGVLVRWPLGIPVGLVAEMSEDVVVTTIVEDAQEETNARSTYRSGGVNMANLEFIQAPTYSIWVRDYGPWFIFSDNQLAIVDHIYNRPRPQDDVIPQTIGTEWGLDVFGMDLSHTGGNHMSD
;
A
#
# COMPACT_ATOMS: atom_id res chain seq x y z
N MET A 1 23.45 51.86 73.42
CA MET A 1 22.86 52.56 72.25
C MET A 1 22.88 51.57 71.09
N ASN A 2 21.83 50.76 70.93
CA ASN A 2 21.77 49.74 69.90
C ASN A 2 20.68 50.12 68.88
N LYS A 3 21.09 50.34 67.66
CA LYS A 3 20.15 50.55 66.56
C LYS A 3 19.85 49.17 65.95
N THR A 4 18.62 48.71 66.12
CA THR A 4 18.07 47.55 65.47
C THR A 4 17.66 47.91 64.05
N SER A 5 18.34 47.34 63.09
CA SER A 5 18.00 47.42 61.66
C SER A 5 16.87 46.44 61.34
N ARG A 6 15.73 46.97 60.89
CA ARG A 6 14.61 46.14 60.40
C ARG A 6 14.88 45.79 58.93
N VAL A 7 15.12 44.54 58.67
CA VAL A 7 15.18 43.97 57.31
C VAL A 7 13.75 43.65 56.86
N SER A 8 13.23 44.42 55.93
CA SER A 8 11.93 44.13 55.25
C SER A 8 12.20 43.06 54.18
N ILE A 9 11.67 41.90 54.39
CA ILE A 9 11.65 40.84 53.40
C ILE A 9 10.43 41.13 52.46
N PHE A 10 10.73 41.58 51.23
CA PHE A 10 9.75 41.60 50.18
C PHE A 10 9.57 40.21 49.60
N LEU A 11 8.42 39.59 49.91
CA LEU A 11 8.02 38.32 49.32
C LEU A 11 7.47 38.62 47.88
N VAL A 12 8.29 38.44 46.89
CA VAL A 12 7.85 38.46 45.49
C VAL A 12 7.17 37.16 45.18
N LEU A 13 5.85 37.15 45.16
CA LEU A 13 5.06 36.02 44.60
C LEU A 13 5.20 36.07 43.09
N CYS A 14 6.07 35.24 42.53
CA CYS A 14 6.06 34.92 41.10
C CYS A 14 4.88 34.00 40.83
N LEU A 15 3.78 34.55 40.34
CA LEU A 15 2.72 33.79 39.70
C LEU A 15 3.23 33.24 38.37
N ILE A 16 3.74 32.02 38.38
CA ILE A 16 4.00 31.29 37.15
C ILE A 16 2.65 30.84 36.60
N SER A 17 2.14 31.61 35.67
CA SER A 17 1.02 31.21 34.82
C SER A 17 1.47 30.03 33.98
N LEU A 18 1.06 28.83 34.38
CA LEU A 18 1.24 27.61 33.62
C LEU A 18 0.26 27.65 32.43
N ALA A 19 0.65 28.35 31.35
CA ALA A 19 -0.02 28.23 30.10
C ALA A 19 0.31 26.82 29.57
N THR A 20 -0.61 25.88 29.76
CA THR A 20 -0.63 24.62 29.01
C THR A 20 -0.79 24.98 27.53
N VAL A 21 0.35 25.05 26.83
CA VAL A 21 0.38 24.99 25.39
C VAL A 21 -0.13 23.59 25.04
N LEU A 22 -1.42 23.50 24.72
CA LEU A 22 -1.93 22.40 23.95
C LEU A 22 -1.19 22.47 22.61
N ALA A 23 -0.11 21.70 22.50
CA ALA A 23 0.46 21.41 21.19
C ALA A 23 -0.65 20.75 20.39
N GLU A 24 -1.25 21.50 19.47
CA GLU A 24 -2.07 20.92 18.42
C GLU A 24 -1.21 19.84 17.79
N ARG A 25 -1.65 18.59 17.91
CA ARG A 25 -1.06 17.50 17.12
C ARG A 25 -1.17 17.96 15.67
N PRO A 26 -0.07 17.90 14.88
CA PRO A 26 -0.21 18.16 13.46
C PRO A 26 -1.31 17.25 12.94
N ASP A 27 -2.20 17.83 12.11
CA ASP A 27 -3.30 17.15 11.44
C ASP A 27 -2.82 15.78 10.92
N THR A 28 -2.99 14.76 11.77
CA THR A 28 -2.92 13.39 11.29
C THR A 28 -4.19 13.25 10.46
N LYS A 29 -4.02 13.09 9.12
CA LYS A 29 -5.10 12.52 8.28
C LYS A 29 -5.80 11.47 9.14
N PRO A 30 -7.13 11.45 9.21
CA PRO A 30 -7.83 10.40 9.94
C PRO A 30 -7.25 9.08 9.46
N GLU A 31 -6.94 8.19 10.39
CA GLU A 31 -6.43 6.85 10.10
C GLU A 31 -7.33 6.28 9.00
N GLU A 32 -6.77 6.13 7.80
CA GLU A 32 -7.55 5.81 6.61
C GLU A 32 -8.17 4.45 6.87
N GLU A 33 -9.49 4.41 6.97
CA GLU A 33 -10.22 3.19 7.33
C GLU A 33 -9.95 2.15 6.24
N ILE A 34 -9.22 1.10 6.61
CA ILE A 34 -8.88 0.01 5.69
C ILE A 34 -10.20 -0.62 5.21
N LEU A 35 -10.49 -0.50 3.93
CA LEU A 35 -11.65 -1.12 3.34
C LEU A 35 -11.64 -2.64 3.57
N PRO A 36 -12.78 -3.25 3.94
CA PRO A 36 -12.86 -4.68 4.13
C PRO A 36 -12.63 -5.42 2.80
N ILE A 37 -12.23 -6.70 2.88
CA ILE A 37 -12.14 -7.56 1.70
C ILE A 37 -13.50 -7.76 1.00
N GLY A 38 -14.58 -7.74 1.78
CA GLY A 38 -15.96 -7.80 1.27
C GLY A 38 -16.46 -6.44 0.78
N LEU A 39 -17.68 -6.42 0.27
CA LEU A 39 -18.38 -5.19 -0.11
C LEU A 39 -18.90 -4.46 1.12
N THR A 40 -18.65 -3.15 1.18
CA THR A 40 -19.35 -2.27 2.10
C THR A 40 -20.79 -2.02 1.64
N GLU A 41 -21.65 -1.48 2.52
CA GLU A 41 -23.04 -1.14 2.14
C GLU A 41 -23.08 -0.07 1.03
N GLU A 42 -22.14 0.87 1.06
CA GLU A 42 -21.99 1.87 0.01
C GLU A 42 -21.60 1.22 -1.33
N GLU A 43 -20.61 0.34 -1.33
CA GLU A 43 -20.15 -0.36 -2.54
C GLU A 43 -21.24 -1.20 -3.20
N LYS A 44 -22.18 -1.75 -2.42
CA LYS A 44 -23.34 -2.49 -2.96
C LYS A 44 -24.22 -1.62 -3.86
N THR A 45 -24.20 -0.30 -3.69
CA THR A 45 -24.95 0.64 -4.54
C THR A 45 -24.19 0.99 -5.83
N ARG A 46 -22.90 0.67 -5.91
CA ARG A 46 -21.99 1.03 -7.01
C ARG A 46 -21.51 -0.18 -7.83
N LEU A 47 -22.19 -1.31 -7.76
CA LEU A 47 -21.79 -2.54 -8.49
C LEU A 47 -21.64 -2.33 -10.01
N HIS A 48 -22.30 -1.32 -10.56
CA HIS A 48 -22.16 -0.94 -11.96
C HIS A 48 -20.77 -0.39 -12.33
N GLU A 49 -19.94 -0.06 -11.35
CA GLU A 49 -18.56 0.40 -11.57
C GLU A 49 -17.58 -0.77 -11.80
N ILE A 50 -17.97 -2.00 -11.50
CA ILE A 50 -17.13 -3.19 -11.69
C ILE A 50 -16.79 -3.32 -13.19
N GLY A 51 -15.48 -3.37 -13.48
CA GLY A 51 -14.97 -3.50 -14.84
C GLY A 51 -15.08 -2.24 -15.71
N MET A 52 -15.51 -1.09 -15.18
CA MET A 52 -15.66 0.14 -15.98
C MET A 52 -14.39 0.57 -16.71
N ARG A 53 -13.22 0.26 -16.17
CA ARG A 53 -11.92 0.59 -16.75
C ARG A 53 -11.25 -0.57 -17.45
N HIS A 54 -11.83 -1.76 -17.32
CA HIS A 54 -11.28 -2.97 -17.96
C HIS A 54 -11.32 -2.87 -19.49
N ARG A 55 -10.31 -3.46 -20.12
CA ARG A 55 -10.21 -3.55 -21.59
C ARG A 55 -9.77 -4.95 -21.96
N ALA A 56 -10.70 -5.74 -22.44
CA ALA A 56 -10.38 -7.05 -23.00
C ALA A 56 -9.42 -6.92 -24.20
N THR A 57 -8.51 -7.84 -24.29
CA THR A 57 -7.58 -7.96 -25.43
C THR A 57 -7.70 -9.35 -26.08
N GLN A 58 -7.01 -9.54 -27.21
CA GLN A 58 -6.79 -10.89 -27.70
C GLN A 58 -5.83 -11.62 -26.74
N PRO A 59 -6.04 -12.93 -26.51
CA PRO A 59 -5.12 -13.72 -25.68
C PRO A 59 -3.75 -13.83 -26.38
N PRO A 60 -2.70 -14.20 -25.63
CA PRO A 60 -1.40 -14.54 -26.21
C PRO A 60 -1.54 -15.58 -27.32
N THR A 61 -0.80 -15.42 -28.41
CA THR A 61 -0.86 -16.36 -29.55
C THR A 61 0.16 -17.50 -29.46
N GLY A 62 1.15 -17.39 -28.58
CA GLY A 62 2.21 -18.35 -28.36
C GLY A 62 1.94 -19.36 -27.24
N ALA A 63 2.97 -20.03 -26.80
CA ALA A 63 2.88 -20.93 -25.65
C ALA A 63 2.70 -20.13 -24.36
N VAL A 64 1.70 -20.49 -23.57
CA VAL A 64 1.41 -19.84 -22.30
C VAL A 64 1.66 -20.81 -21.14
N ARG A 65 2.38 -20.35 -20.13
CA ARG A 65 2.59 -21.08 -18.89
C ARG A 65 2.26 -20.17 -17.69
N ASN A 66 1.52 -20.69 -16.75
CA ASN A 66 1.36 -20.07 -15.45
C ASN A 66 2.49 -20.54 -14.52
N PRO A 67 3.22 -19.64 -13.84
CA PRO A 67 4.19 -20.08 -12.84
C PRO A 67 3.44 -20.75 -11.68
N ALA A 68 3.97 -21.86 -11.17
CA ALA A 68 3.41 -22.51 -10.00
C ALA A 68 3.72 -21.70 -8.72
N GLU A 69 2.85 -21.79 -7.72
CA GLU A 69 3.01 -21.07 -6.44
C GLU A 69 4.32 -21.44 -5.69
N TRP A 70 4.90 -22.58 -5.98
CA TRP A 70 6.15 -23.09 -5.39
C TRP A 70 7.41 -22.76 -6.19
N GLU A 71 7.28 -22.14 -7.36
CA GLU A 71 8.45 -21.72 -8.16
C GLU A 71 9.17 -20.56 -7.46
N PRO A 72 10.49 -20.39 -7.67
CA PRO A 72 11.22 -19.26 -7.14
C PRO A 72 10.59 -17.94 -7.56
N SER A 73 10.37 -17.05 -6.59
CA SER A 73 9.86 -15.71 -6.81
C SER A 73 10.99 -14.69 -6.80
N GLU A 74 10.99 -13.75 -7.75
CA GLU A 74 11.96 -12.64 -7.79
C GLU A 74 11.50 -11.44 -6.97
N GLY A 75 10.22 -11.35 -6.65
CA GLY A 75 9.67 -10.24 -5.89
C GLY A 75 8.28 -10.47 -5.36
N VAL A 76 7.83 -9.57 -4.49
CA VAL A 76 6.47 -9.54 -3.94
C VAL A 76 5.90 -8.13 -4.04
N LEU A 77 4.60 -8.05 -4.28
CA LEU A 77 3.85 -6.80 -4.28
C LEU A 77 3.14 -6.63 -2.93
N VAL A 78 3.26 -5.45 -2.35
CA VAL A 78 2.50 -5.03 -1.17
C VAL A 78 1.91 -3.64 -1.41
N ARG A 79 0.92 -3.25 -0.62
CA ARG A 79 0.32 -1.92 -0.69
C ARG A 79 0.49 -1.20 0.65
N TRP A 80 0.76 0.10 0.60
CA TRP A 80 0.79 0.98 1.75
C TRP A 80 -0.53 1.77 1.90
N PRO A 81 -1.11 1.90 3.15
CA PRO A 81 -0.60 1.31 4.40
C PRO A 81 -0.62 -0.21 4.39
N LEU A 82 0.31 -0.82 5.14
CA LEU A 82 0.47 -2.27 5.15
C LEU A 82 -0.73 -2.98 5.78
N GLY A 83 -1.21 -4.03 5.12
CA GLY A 83 -2.13 -5.01 5.70
C GLY A 83 -1.43 -6.17 6.42
N ILE A 84 -0.09 -6.14 6.47
CA ILE A 84 0.77 -7.16 7.08
C ILE A 84 1.76 -6.50 8.05
N PRO A 85 2.31 -7.24 9.03
CA PRO A 85 3.34 -6.70 9.91
C PRO A 85 4.60 -6.28 9.15
N VAL A 86 5.20 -5.13 9.51
CA VAL A 86 6.45 -4.66 8.91
C VAL A 86 7.60 -5.66 9.06
N GLY A 87 7.63 -6.45 10.14
CA GLY A 87 8.61 -7.53 10.33
C GLY A 87 8.54 -8.59 9.23
N LEU A 88 7.35 -8.88 8.68
CA LEU A 88 7.23 -9.80 7.54
C LEU A 88 7.83 -9.18 6.27
N VAL A 89 7.64 -7.87 6.06
CA VAL A 89 8.30 -7.15 4.96
C VAL A 89 9.81 -7.18 5.10
N ALA A 90 10.33 -7.06 6.34
CA ALA A 90 11.76 -7.16 6.62
C ALA A 90 12.31 -8.54 6.20
N GLU A 91 11.67 -9.63 6.64
CA GLU A 91 12.07 -11.00 6.25
C GLU A 91 12.03 -11.20 4.72
N MET A 92 10.95 -10.80 4.05
CA MET A 92 10.85 -10.92 2.59
C MET A 92 11.95 -10.14 1.87
N SER A 93 12.32 -8.96 2.38
CA SER A 93 13.32 -8.09 1.76
C SER A 93 14.76 -8.63 1.85
N GLU A 94 15.02 -9.66 2.65
CA GLU A 94 16.32 -10.31 2.67
C GLU A 94 16.56 -11.18 1.42
N ASP A 95 15.48 -11.75 0.85
CA ASP A 95 15.57 -12.75 -0.21
C ASP A 95 15.09 -12.21 -1.57
N VAL A 96 14.10 -11.30 -1.60
CA VAL A 96 13.44 -10.85 -2.83
C VAL A 96 13.21 -9.33 -2.83
N VAL A 97 12.93 -8.77 -4.00
CA VAL A 97 12.51 -7.37 -4.12
C VAL A 97 11.09 -7.21 -3.59
N VAL A 98 10.89 -6.27 -2.67
CA VAL A 98 9.57 -5.87 -2.20
C VAL A 98 9.14 -4.58 -2.91
N THR A 99 8.21 -4.70 -3.83
CA THR A 99 7.62 -3.55 -4.52
C THR A 99 6.38 -3.09 -3.78
N THR A 100 6.42 -1.86 -3.28
CA THR A 100 5.32 -1.26 -2.52
C THR A 100 4.53 -0.28 -3.38
N ILE A 101 3.23 -0.52 -3.53
CA ILE A 101 2.32 0.44 -4.16
C ILE A 101 1.98 1.50 -3.12
N VAL A 102 2.13 2.76 -3.48
CA VAL A 102 1.81 3.94 -2.67
C VAL A 102 0.94 4.90 -3.46
N GLU A 103 0.09 5.68 -2.80
CA GLU A 103 -0.78 6.63 -3.49
C GLU A 103 0.03 7.80 -4.09
N ASP A 104 1.00 8.31 -3.31
CA ASP A 104 1.78 9.49 -3.67
C ASP A 104 3.17 9.50 -3.01
N ALA A 105 3.94 10.55 -3.26
CA ALA A 105 5.28 10.75 -2.69
C ALA A 105 5.28 10.91 -1.15
N GLN A 106 4.18 11.36 -0.56
CA GLN A 106 4.06 11.47 0.90
C GLN A 106 3.89 10.09 1.53
N GLU A 107 3.04 9.24 0.95
CA GLU A 107 2.92 7.84 1.37
C GLU A 107 4.25 7.09 1.21
N GLU A 108 4.97 7.30 0.10
CA GLU A 108 6.29 6.71 -0.09
C GLU A 108 7.26 7.13 1.03
N THR A 109 7.26 8.40 1.40
CA THR A 109 8.10 8.91 2.50
C THR A 109 7.75 8.23 3.82
N ASN A 110 6.47 8.07 4.12
CA ASN A 110 5.97 7.43 5.32
C ASN A 110 6.34 5.92 5.34
N ALA A 111 6.13 5.23 4.23
CA ALA A 111 6.49 3.83 4.07
C ALA A 111 8.00 3.62 4.27
N ARG A 112 8.84 4.42 3.60
CA ARG A 112 10.31 4.35 3.76
C ARG A 112 10.76 4.58 5.20
N SER A 113 10.12 5.50 5.93
CA SER A 113 10.42 5.75 7.35
C SER A 113 10.10 4.54 8.21
N THR A 114 8.91 3.96 8.03
CA THR A 114 8.45 2.77 8.76
C THR A 114 9.32 1.56 8.44
N TYR A 115 9.68 1.35 7.19
CA TYR A 115 10.53 0.24 6.75
C TYR A 115 11.93 0.33 7.36
N ARG A 116 12.56 1.50 7.35
CA ARG A 116 13.86 1.69 8.03
C ARG A 116 13.78 1.35 9.51
N SER A 117 12.73 1.82 10.19
CA SER A 117 12.54 1.56 11.62
C SER A 117 12.22 0.09 11.89
N GLY A 118 11.60 -0.60 10.94
CA GLY A 118 11.23 -2.01 11.00
C GLY A 118 12.32 -3.00 10.58
N GLY A 119 13.51 -2.50 10.20
CA GLY A 119 14.65 -3.35 9.81
C GLY A 119 14.58 -3.92 8.39
N VAL A 120 13.75 -3.33 7.52
CA VAL A 120 13.63 -3.76 6.12
C VAL A 120 14.93 -3.46 5.37
N ASN A 121 15.39 -4.40 4.54
CA ASN A 121 16.52 -4.21 3.64
C ASN A 121 16.18 -3.20 2.54
N MET A 122 16.60 -1.96 2.74
CA MET A 122 16.27 -0.85 1.85
C MET A 122 16.86 -0.97 0.43
N ALA A 123 17.82 -1.88 0.22
CA ALA A 123 18.40 -2.13 -1.11
C ALA A 123 17.49 -3.00 -1.99
N ASN A 124 16.59 -3.77 -1.38
CA ASN A 124 15.62 -4.64 -2.05
C ASN A 124 14.20 -4.05 -2.02
N LEU A 125 14.09 -2.72 -2.07
CA LEU A 125 12.79 -2.04 -2.12
C LEU A 125 12.59 -1.26 -3.41
N GLU A 126 11.41 -1.42 -3.97
CA GLU A 126 10.89 -0.60 -5.05
C GLU A 126 9.55 0.03 -4.67
N PHE A 127 9.19 1.13 -5.33
CA PHE A 127 7.92 1.82 -5.11
C PHE A 127 7.27 2.14 -6.45
N ILE A 128 5.96 1.92 -6.50
CA ILE A 128 5.11 2.34 -7.62
C ILE A 128 4.07 3.30 -7.07
N GLN A 129 4.03 4.52 -7.62
CA GLN A 129 3.02 5.50 -7.24
C GLN A 129 1.76 5.28 -8.09
N ALA A 130 0.73 4.75 -7.45
CA ALA A 130 -0.56 4.52 -8.06
C ALA A 130 -1.68 4.62 -7.01
N PRO A 131 -2.71 5.44 -7.23
CA PRO A 131 -3.82 5.52 -6.29
C PRO A 131 -4.57 4.19 -6.25
N THR A 132 -4.91 3.75 -5.04
CA THR A 132 -5.70 2.55 -4.79
C THR A 132 -6.70 2.82 -3.67
N TYR A 133 -7.79 2.04 -3.63
CA TYR A 133 -8.78 2.14 -2.55
C TYR A 133 -8.49 1.18 -1.40
N SER A 134 -7.75 0.10 -1.65
CA SER A 134 -7.61 -0.96 -0.66
C SER A 134 -6.22 -1.60 -0.63
N ILE A 135 -5.96 -2.33 0.46
CA ILE A 135 -4.71 -3.05 0.68
C ILE A 135 -4.69 -4.44 0.01
N TRP A 136 -5.78 -4.85 -0.62
CA TRP A 136 -6.01 -6.24 -1.07
C TRP A 136 -5.32 -6.54 -2.40
N VAL A 137 -4.00 -6.28 -2.49
CA VAL A 137 -3.23 -6.46 -3.73
C VAL A 137 -3.24 -7.89 -4.26
N ARG A 138 -3.40 -8.90 -3.42
CA ARG A 138 -3.59 -10.30 -3.87
C ARG A 138 -4.88 -10.45 -4.68
N ASP A 139 -5.91 -9.67 -4.36
CA ASP A 139 -7.23 -9.79 -4.98
C ASP A 139 -7.33 -9.04 -6.31
N TYR A 140 -6.71 -7.87 -6.44
CA TYR A 140 -6.78 -7.04 -7.63
C TYR A 140 -5.45 -6.97 -8.40
N GLY A 141 -4.36 -7.52 -7.86
CA GLY A 141 -3.04 -7.46 -8.47
C GLY A 141 -2.92 -8.30 -9.75
N PRO A 142 -1.81 -8.15 -10.45
CA PRO A 142 -1.59 -8.86 -11.70
C PRO A 142 -1.49 -10.37 -11.49
N TRP A 143 -2.02 -11.13 -12.45
CA TRP A 143 -1.67 -12.53 -12.58
C TRP A 143 -0.52 -12.65 -13.57
N PHE A 144 0.63 -13.08 -13.08
CA PHE A 144 1.81 -13.25 -13.93
C PHE A 144 1.74 -14.56 -14.70
N ILE A 145 2.13 -14.49 -15.97
CA ILE A 145 2.27 -15.64 -16.87
C ILE A 145 3.61 -15.54 -17.62
N PHE A 146 4.01 -16.63 -18.22
CA PHE A 146 5.00 -16.61 -19.28
C PHE A 146 4.31 -16.83 -20.63
N SER A 147 4.49 -15.89 -21.56
CA SER A 147 4.06 -15.99 -22.96
C SER A 147 5.32 -16.12 -23.82
N ASP A 148 5.50 -17.25 -24.49
CA ASP A 148 6.73 -17.55 -25.24
C ASP A 148 8.02 -17.32 -24.42
N ASN A 149 8.01 -17.71 -23.14
CA ASN A 149 9.07 -17.50 -22.14
C ASN A 149 9.34 -16.04 -21.76
N GLN A 150 8.52 -15.10 -22.16
CA GLN A 150 8.57 -13.72 -21.69
C GLN A 150 7.55 -13.53 -20.57
N LEU A 151 7.96 -12.85 -19.49
CA LEU A 151 7.03 -12.49 -18.41
C LEU A 151 5.97 -11.55 -18.96
N ALA A 152 4.71 -11.80 -18.63
CA ALA A 152 3.57 -11.00 -19.02
C ALA A 152 2.51 -11.02 -17.91
N ILE A 153 1.48 -10.22 -18.07
CA ILE A 153 0.39 -10.06 -17.11
C ILE A 153 -0.94 -10.45 -17.74
N VAL A 154 -1.75 -11.19 -17.00
CA VAL A 154 -3.19 -11.31 -17.26
C VAL A 154 -3.91 -10.36 -16.32
N ASP A 155 -4.68 -9.45 -16.89
CA ASP A 155 -5.50 -8.46 -16.23
C ASP A 155 -6.96 -8.94 -16.23
N HIS A 156 -7.45 -9.34 -15.07
CA HIS A 156 -8.85 -9.74 -14.87
C HIS A 156 -9.66 -8.58 -14.29
N ILE A 157 -10.97 -8.63 -14.39
CA ILE A 157 -11.85 -7.64 -13.79
C ILE A 157 -11.93 -7.91 -12.29
N TYR A 158 -11.46 -6.97 -11.46
CA TYR A 158 -11.64 -7.07 -10.02
C TYR A 158 -13.12 -6.97 -9.66
N ASN A 159 -13.63 -7.96 -8.96
CA ASN A 159 -15.06 -8.09 -8.65
C ASN A 159 -15.56 -7.17 -7.50
N ARG A 160 -14.94 -6.01 -7.34
CA ARG A 160 -15.37 -4.93 -6.44
C ARG A 160 -15.51 -3.62 -7.22
N PRO A 161 -16.41 -2.71 -6.81
CA PRO A 161 -16.56 -1.39 -7.44
C PRO A 161 -15.43 -0.45 -7.00
N ARG A 162 -14.20 -0.86 -7.27
CA ARG A 162 -12.94 -0.20 -6.91
C ARG A 162 -12.09 0.04 -8.17
N PRO A 163 -12.50 0.98 -9.03
CA PRO A 163 -11.86 1.16 -10.33
C PRO A 163 -10.39 1.63 -10.26
N GLN A 164 -9.90 2.12 -9.12
CA GLN A 164 -8.47 2.40 -8.95
C GLN A 164 -7.68 1.12 -8.65
N ASP A 165 -8.26 0.19 -7.90
CA ASP A 165 -7.65 -1.12 -7.66
C ASP A 165 -7.61 -1.95 -8.96
N ASP A 166 -8.70 -1.92 -9.73
CA ASP A 166 -8.89 -2.68 -10.98
C ASP A 166 -7.88 -2.36 -12.08
N VAL A 167 -7.23 -1.17 -12.06
CA VAL A 167 -6.24 -0.77 -13.08
C VAL A 167 -4.79 -1.07 -12.68
N ILE A 168 -4.54 -1.62 -11.51
CA ILE A 168 -3.18 -1.88 -11.01
C ILE A 168 -2.40 -2.84 -11.92
N PRO A 169 -2.97 -3.94 -12.47
CA PRO A 169 -2.24 -4.79 -13.41
C PRO A 169 -1.71 -4.03 -14.64
N GLN A 170 -2.49 -3.10 -15.18
CA GLN A 170 -2.08 -2.26 -16.31
C GLN A 170 -1.00 -1.26 -15.92
N THR A 171 -1.10 -0.67 -14.72
CA THR A 171 -0.09 0.24 -14.18
C THR A 171 1.25 -0.48 -14.03
N ILE A 172 1.25 -1.66 -13.41
CA ILE A 172 2.46 -2.48 -13.23
C ILE A 172 3.03 -2.90 -14.58
N GLY A 173 2.19 -3.31 -15.52
CA GLY A 173 2.64 -3.65 -16.87
C GLY A 173 3.34 -2.48 -17.56
N THR A 174 2.83 -1.26 -17.38
CA THR A 174 3.46 -0.04 -17.92
C THR A 174 4.80 0.26 -17.23
N GLU A 175 4.85 0.21 -15.91
CA GLU A 175 6.07 0.51 -15.13
C GLU A 175 7.19 -0.50 -15.40
N TRP A 176 6.85 -1.76 -15.58
CA TRP A 176 7.83 -2.82 -15.83
C TRP A 176 8.02 -3.17 -17.30
N GLY A 177 7.31 -2.52 -18.21
CA GLY A 177 7.40 -2.77 -19.66
C GLY A 177 6.96 -4.17 -20.07
N LEU A 178 5.93 -4.71 -19.39
CA LEU A 178 5.37 -6.03 -19.65
C LEU A 178 4.14 -5.96 -20.54
N ASP A 179 3.93 -6.98 -21.36
CA ASP A 179 2.67 -7.16 -22.07
C ASP A 179 1.53 -7.46 -21.10
N VAL A 180 0.39 -6.82 -21.30
CA VAL A 180 -0.81 -7.00 -20.50
C VAL A 180 -1.95 -7.53 -21.36
N PHE A 181 -2.49 -8.68 -20.99
CA PHE A 181 -3.61 -9.33 -21.66
C PHE A 181 -4.87 -9.23 -20.81
N GLY A 182 -5.82 -8.38 -21.26
CA GLY A 182 -7.10 -8.19 -20.57
C GLY A 182 -8.04 -9.36 -20.81
N MET A 183 -8.51 -9.99 -19.74
CA MET A 183 -9.41 -11.15 -19.74
C MET A 183 -10.78 -10.77 -19.20
N ASP A 184 -11.84 -10.99 -19.99
CA ASP A 184 -13.25 -10.74 -19.59
C ASP A 184 -13.71 -11.76 -18.52
N LEU A 185 -13.04 -11.77 -17.39
CA LEU A 185 -13.40 -12.60 -16.23
C LEU A 185 -13.48 -11.71 -14.99
N SER A 186 -14.66 -11.59 -14.41
CA SER A 186 -14.82 -10.91 -13.13
C SER A 186 -14.48 -11.87 -12.00
N HIS A 187 -13.41 -11.58 -11.27
CA HIS A 187 -12.85 -12.49 -10.26
C HIS A 187 -12.14 -11.73 -9.13
N THR A 188 -11.56 -12.49 -8.19
CA THR A 188 -10.64 -12.01 -7.17
C THR A 188 -9.45 -12.95 -7.12
N GLY A 189 -8.24 -12.38 -7.17
CA GLY A 189 -6.99 -13.14 -7.23
C GLY A 189 -6.76 -14.04 -6.01
N GLY A 190 -7.39 -13.74 -4.87
CA GLY A 190 -7.35 -14.59 -3.70
C GLY A 190 -7.94 -16.00 -3.91
N ASN A 191 -8.75 -16.20 -4.95
CA ASN A 191 -9.31 -17.49 -5.35
C ASN A 191 -8.52 -18.17 -6.49
N HIS A 192 -7.45 -17.55 -6.98
CA HIS A 192 -6.58 -18.09 -8.02
C HIS A 192 -5.40 -18.83 -7.39
N MET A 193 -5.16 -20.05 -7.83
CA MET A 193 -3.98 -20.86 -7.47
C MET A 193 -3.42 -21.51 -8.72
N SER A 194 -2.10 -21.73 -8.75
CA SER A 194 -1.39 -22.39 -9.84
C SER A 194 -0.45 -23.47 -9.31
N ASP A 195 -0.33 -24.57 -10.05
CA ASP A 195 0.50 -25.74 -9.77
C ASP A 195 1.28 -26.21 -11.02
#